data_8e05a5ed306299e5323bf45dc303eee3
#
_entry.id   8e05a5ed306299e5323bf45dc303eee3
#
_cell.length_a   1.000
_cell.length_b   1.000
_cell.length_c   1.000
_cell.angle_alpha   90.00
_cell.angle_beta   90.00
_cell.angle_gamma   90.00
#
_symmetry.space_group_name_H-M   'P 1'
#
loop_
_entity.id
_entity.type
_entity.pdbx_description
1 polymer ?
#
loop_
_entity_poly.entity_id
_entity_poly.type
_entity_poly.pdbx_seq_one_letter_code
_entity_poly.pdbx_strand_id
1 'polypeptide(L)'
;MTIRTRFAPSPTGNVHIGNIRAAIYNWLFSRHEGGEFLLRIEDTDLERSTPAAVQTVLDSLTWLGLDFDGTPLYQSTQKPRHLEVAEMLLAKGAAYKEDKGGTGKGECVIFKMPGKDISFHDEVKGDLSKKAEDLKDFVIVRSDGSPVFHLGNVVDDITMGITHVIRGDDHVENTFKHVAMYAAIGAPAPKFAHLPMIVNAQGKPYS
;
A
#
# COMPACT_ATOMS: atom_id res chain seq x y z
N MET A 1 4.33 15.12 16.19
CA MET A 1 3.41 14.39 15.28
C MET A 1 3.27 12.98 15.82
N THR A 2 2.06 12.50 16.04
CA THR A 2 1.83 11.14 16.56
C THR A 2 2.28 10.11 15.51
N ILE A 3 3.06 9.12 15.94
CA ILE A 3 3.46 8.00 15.07
C ILE A 3 2.23 7.17 14.72
N ARG A 4 2.03 6.88 13.45
CA ARG A 4 0.96 6.02 12.95
C ARG A 4 1.52 4.97 12.00
N THR A 5 1.33 3.72 12.36
CA THR A 5 1.62 2.56 11.52
C THR A 5 0.32 1.88 11.11
N ARG A 6 0.38 0.97 10.14
CA ARG A 6 -0.78 0.20 9.74
C ARG A 6 -0.42 -1.24 9.35
N PHE A 7 -1.29 -2.17 9.70
CA PHE A 7 -1.36 -3.47 9.05
C PHE A 7 -2.43 -3.40 7.96
N ALA A 8 -2.10 -3.81 6.75
CA ALA A 8 -2.96 -3.67 5.57
C ALA A 8 -3.09 -4.99 4.82
N PRO A 9 -3.73 -6.03 5.43
CA PRO A 9 -3.87 -7.32 4.79
C PRO A 9 -4.96 -7.33 3.72
N SER A 10 -4.72 -8.06 2.62
CA SER A 10 -5.77 -8.47 1.68
C SER A 10 -6.34 -9.80 2.17
N PRO A 11 -7.64 -9.88 2.50
CA PRO A 11 -8.28 -11.08 3.04
C PRO A 11 -8.64 -12.07 1.92
N THR A 12 -7.68 -12.41 1.06
CA THR A 12 -7.87 -13.25 -0.13
C THR A 12 -7.32 -14.67 0.02
N GLY A 13 -6.86 -15.03 1.22
CA GLY A 13 -6.27 -16.33 1.51
C GLY A 13 -5.97 -16.50 3.00
N ASN A 14 -5.24 -17.55 3.31
CA ASN A 14 -4.81 -17.80 4.69
C ASN A 14 -3.82 -16.72 5.16
N VAL A 15 -3.98 -16.31 6.41
CA VAL A 15 -2.99 -15.48 7.08
C VAL A 15 -1.71 -16.30 7.24
N HIS A 16 -0.59 -15.84 6.71
CA HIS A 16 0.68 -16.55 6.78
C HIS A 16 1.72 -15.77 7.60
N ILE A 17 2.79 -16.45 7.99
CA ILE A 17 3.82 -15.92 8.88
C ILE A 17 4.43 -14.59 8.41
N GLY A 18 4.54 -14.37 7.10
CA GLY A 18 5.04 -13.12 6.54
C GLY A 18 4.15 -11.92 6.84
N ASN A 19 2.82 -12.10 6.71
CA ASN A 19 1.83 -11.07 7.01
C ASN A 19 1.82 -10.76 8.51
N ILE A 20 1.77 -11.79 9.33
CA ILE A 20 1.75 -11.66 10.79
C ILE A 20 3.01 -10.96 11.31
N ARG A 21 4.17 -11.31 10.76
CA ARG A 21 5.41 -10.63 11.12
C ARG A 21 5.33 -9.13 10.83
N ALA A 22 4.80 -8.74 9.68
CA ALA A 22 4.61 -7.31 9.38
C ALA A 22 3.66 -6.65 10.39
N ALA A 23 2.56 -7.32 10.77
CA ALA A 23 1.66 -6.83 11.81
C ALA A 23 2.38 -6.63 13.15
N ILE A 24 3.17 -7.62 13.60
CA ILE A 24 3.94 -7.56 14.85
C ILE A 24 4.90 -6.36 14.84
N TYR A 25 5.67 -6.15 13.77
CA TYR A 25 6.61 -5.03 13.70
C TYR A 25 5.90 -3.67 13.71
N ASN A 26 4.77 -3.53 12.99
CA ASN A 26 3.97 -2.30 13.01
C ASN A 26 3.44 -2.02 14.43
N TRP A 27 2.90 -3.04 15.09
CA TRP A 27 2.37 -2.94 16.45
C TRP A 27 3.48 -2.60 17.46
N LEU A 28 4.59 -3.34 17.46
CA LEU A 28 5.72 -3.10 18.37
C LEU A 28 6.27 -1.69 18.20
N PHE A 29 6.48 -1.25 16.97
CA PHE A 29 7.04 0.07 16.71
C PHE A 29 6.09 1.17 17.19
N SER A 30 4.79 1.08 16.84
CA SER A 30 3.83 2.09 17.28
C SER A 30 3.70 2.13 18.81
N ARG A 31 3.64 0.98 19.49
CA ARG A 31 3.54 0.93 20.96
C ARG A 31 4.82 1.45 21.62
N HIS A 32 6.00 1.14 21.09
CA HIS A 32 7.28 1.66 21.59
C HIS A 32 7.36 3.18 21.53
N GLU A 33 6.87 3.76 20.42
CA GLU A 33 6.89 5.20 20.17
C GLU A 33 5.68 5.95 20.80
N GLY A 34 4.80 5.25 21.52
CA GLY A 34 3.57 5.84 22.06
C GLY A 34 2.59 6.34 20.99
N GLY A 35 2.61 5.68 19.83
CA GLY A 35 1.79 5.98 18.66
C GLY A 35 0.58 5.07 18.49
N GLU A 36 0.00 5.09 17.30
CA GLU A 36 -1.20 4.34 16.92
C GLU A 36 -0.86 3.23 15.92
N PHE A 37 -1.43 2.05 16.13
CA PHE A 37 -1.41 0.92 15.20
C PHE A 37 -2.78 0.77 14.58
N LEU A 38 -2.91 1.06 13.29
CA LEU A 38 -4.17 1.07 12.56
C LEU A 38 -4.34 -0.21 11.72
N LEU A 39 -5.60 -0.58 11.46
CA LEU A 39 -5.93 -1.70 10.59
C LEU A 39 -6.63 -1.21 9.32
N ARG A 40 -6.13 -1.63 8.15
CA ARG A 40 -6.80 -1.47 6.86
C ARG A 40 -7.05 -2.83 6.23
N ILE A 41 -8.28 -3.13 5.88
CA ILE A 41 -8.64 -4.33 5.15
C ILE A 41 -8.67 -4.01 3.65
N GLU A 42 -7.76 -4.60 2.87
CA GLU A 42 -7.67 -4.40 1.42
C GLU A 42 -8.60 -5.37 0.68
N ASP A 43 -9.90 -5.10 0.77
CA ASP A 43 -11.02 -5.93 0.31
C ASP A 43 -11.53 -5.55 -1.09
N THR A 44 -10.70 -5.00 -1.94
CA THR A 44 -11.08 -4.56 -3.30
C THR A 44 -11.38 -5.72 -4.26
N ASP A 45 -10.91 -6.92 -3.98
CA ASP A 45 -11.29 -8.16 -4.67
C ASP A 45 -12.48 -8.78 -3.93
N LEU A 46 -13.69 -8.35 -4.29
CA LEU A 46 -14.93 -8.74 -3.60
C LEU A 46 -15.24 -10.24 -3.70
N GLU A 47 -14.75 -10.93 -4.72
CA GLU A 47 -14.98 -12.37 -4.87
C GLU A 47 -14.16 -13.18 -3.85
N ARG A 48 -12.93 -12.76 -3.59
CA ARG A 48 -12.02 -13.44 -2.66
C ARG A 48 -12.02 -12.88 -1.24
N SER A 49 -12.48 -11.64 -1.06
CA SER A 49 -12.53 -10.96 0.24
C SER A 49 -13.82 -11.29 0.99
N THR A 50 -13.94 -12.53 1.44
CA THR A 50 -15.13 -12.97 2.17
C THR A 50 -15.16 -12.47 3.62
N PRO A 51 -16.36 -12.30 4.24
CA PRO A 51 -16.46 -11.98 5.67
C PRO A 51 -15.70 -12.95 6.57
N ALA A 52 -15.69 -14.25 6.22
CA ALA A 52 -14.94 -15.26 6.96
C ALA A 52 -13.42 -15.03 6.89
N ALA A 53 -12.90 -14.63 5.72
CA ALA A 53 -11.48 -14.31 5.57
C ALA A 53 -11.08 -13.05 6.36
N VAL A 54 -11.96 -12.03 6.39
CA VAL A 54 -11.76 -10.85 7.24
C VAL A 54 -11.76 -11.24 8.72
N GLN A 55 -12.72 -12.07 9.15
CA GLN A 55 -12.78 -12.55 10.53
C GLN A 55 -11.52 -13.31 10.93
N THR A 56 -10.98 -14.15 10.04
CA THR A 56 -9.71 -14.87 10.27
C THR A 56 -8.55 -13.90 10.56
N VAL A 57 -8.49 -12.77 9.86
CA VAL A 57 -7.47 -11.72 10.14
C VAL A 57 -7.67 -11.15 11.55
N LEU A 58 -8.90 -10.77 11.90
CA LEU A 58 -9.23 -10.20 13.21
C LEU A 58 -8.95 -11.18 14.35
N ASP A 59 -9.34 -12.44 14.19
CA ASP A 59 -9.09 -13.50 15.17
C ASP A 59 -7.58 -13.74 15.36
N SER A 60 -6.80 -13.70 14.28
CA SER A 60 -5.34 -13.84 14.33
C SER A 60 -4.68 -12.71 15.12
N LEU A 61 -5.11 -11.47 14.90
CA LEU A 61 -4.62 -10.31 15.67
C LEU A 61 -4.99 -10.44 17.16
N THR A 62 -6.24 -10.81 17.44
CA THR A 62 -6.73 -11.02 18.82
C THR A 62 -5.96 -12.13 19.51
N TRP A 63 -5.74 -13.27 18.83
CA TRP A 63 -4.99 -14.40 19.39
C TRP A 63 -3.53 -14.03 19.73
N LEU A 64 -2.92 -13.14 18.93
CA LEU A 64 -1.57 -12.65 19.16
C LEU A 64 -1.49 -11.50 20.17
N GLY A 65 -2.63 -10.95 20.62
CA GLY A 65 -2.68 -9.78 21.49
C GLY A 65 -2.27 -8.48 20.79
N LEU A 66 -2.42 -8.40 19.46
CA LEU A 66 -2.11 -7.22 18.67
C LEU A 66 -3.37 -6.36 18.54
N ASP A 67 -3.64 -5.58 19.58
CA ASP A 67 -4.73 -4.61 19.61
C ASP A 67 -4.45 -3.44 18.66
N PHE A 68 -5.43 -3.07 17.83
CA PHE A 68 -5.36 -1.92 16.93
C PHE A 68 -6.23 -0.77 17.42
N ASP A 69 -5.85 0.44 17.03
CA ASP A 69 -6.53 1.66 17.44
C ASP A 69 -7.64 2.04 16.43
N GLY A 70 -8.75 2.52 16.94
CA GLY A 70 -9.89 2.97 16.13
C GLY A 70 -10.67 1.83 15.47
N THR A 71 -11.33 2.16 14.37
CA THR A 71 -12.10 1.20 13.56
C THR A 71 -11.33 0.82 12.30
N PRO A 72 -11.38 -0.46 11.87
CA PRO A 72 -10.75 -0.88 10.62
C PRO A 72 -11.27 -0.06 9.43
N LEU A 73 -10.36 0.42 8.59
CA LEU A 73 -10.72 1.01 7.31
C LEU A 73 -10.85 -0.11 6.27
N TYR A 74 -12.00 -0.17 5.59
CA TYR A 74 -12.22 -1.06 4.47
C TYR A 74 -11.91 -0.33 3.15
N GLN A 75 -10.94 -0.82 2.40
CA GLN A 75 -10.46 -0.15 1.17
C GLN A 75 -11.55 -0.03 0.11
N SER A 76 -12.44 -1.02 0.00
CA SER A 76 -13.59 -0.99 -0.94
C SER A 76 -14.48 0.24 -0.72
N THR A 77 -14.61 0.73 0.51
CA THR A 77 -15.41 1.92 0.84
C THR A 77 -14.73 3.23 0.41
N GLN A 78 -13.44 3.21 0.12
CA GLN A 78 -12.65 4.39 -0.23
C GLN A 78 -12.60 4.67 -1.74
N LYS A 79 -13.25 3.86 -2.57
CA LYS A 79 -13.27 4.05 -4.02
C LYS A 79 -13.62 5.49 -4.46
N PRO A 80 -14.62 6.18 -3.89
CA PRO A 80 -14.90 7.58 -4.26
C PRO A 80 -13.71 8.50 -4.03
N ARG A 81 -13.00 8.34 -2.91
CA ARG A 81 -11.80 9.14 -2.60
C ARG A 81 -10.64 8.84 -3.54
N HIS A 82 -10.46 7.56 -3.90
CA HIS A 82 -9.44 7.17 -4.86
C HIS A 82 -9.68 7.84 -6.21
N LEU A 83 -10.93 7.83 -6.70
CA LEU A 83 -11.29 8.44 -7.98
C LEU A 83 -11.15 9.98 -7.94
N GLU A 84 -11.51 10.63 -6.85
CA GLU A 84 -11.29 12.07 -6.66
C GLU A 84 -9.80 12.43 -6.81
N VAL A 85 -8.90 11.64 -6.20
CA VAL A 85 -7.46 11.87 -6.31
C VAL A 85 -6.96 11.58 -7.74
N ALA A 86 -7.50 10.56 -8.42
CA ALA A 86 -7.17 10.30 -9.82
C ALA A 86 -7.56 11.48 -10.73
N GLU A 87 -8.75 12.07 -10.56
CA GLU A 87 -9.17 13.26 -11.29
C GLU A 87 -8.30 14.48 -10.98
N MET A 88 -7.90 14.66 -9.73
CA MET A 88 -6.95 15.71 -9.36
C MET A 88 -5.59 15.53 -10.04
N LEU A 89 -5.07 14.29 -10.13
CA LEU A 89 -3.82 13.99 -10.83
C LEU A 89 -3.93 14.26 -12.34
N LEU A 90 -5.07 13.94 -12.96
CA LEU A 90 -5.37 14.30 -14.36
C LEU A 90 -5.37 15.83 -14.55
N ALA A 91 -6.05 16.57 -13.69
CA ALA A 91 -6.11 18.03 -13.75
C ALA A 91 -4.74 18.69 -13.57
N LYS A 92 -3.85 18.09 -12.79
CA LYS A 92 -2.44 18.54 -12.61
C LYS A 92 -1.51 18.12 -13.75
N GLY A 93 -1.97 17.33 -14.74
CA GLY A 93 -1.11 16.76 -15.77
C GLY A 93 -0.12 15.71 -15.28
N ALA A 94 -0.31 15.20 -14.04
CA ALA A 94 0.46 14.11 -13.45
C ALA A 94 -0.11 12.71 -13.81
N ALA A 95 -1.25 12.68 -14.50
CA ALA A 95 -1.84 11.49 -15.08
C ALA A 95 -2.45 11.83 -16.44
N TYR A 96 -2.74 10.81 -17.24
CA TYR A 96 -3.40 10.91 -18.53
C TYR A 96 -4.29 9.71 -18.79
N LYS A 97 -5.19 9.82 -19.79
CA LYS A 97 -6.07 8.73 -20.21
C LYS A 97 -5.54 8.09 -21.48
N GLU A 98 -5.57 6.76 -21.53
CA GLU A 98 -5.15 6.00 -22.70
C GLU A 98 -5.90 4.65 -22.74
N ASP A 99 -6.32 4.24 -23.94
CA ASP A 99 -6.82 2.89 -24.17
C ASP A 99 -5.61 1.93 -24.25
N LYS A 100 -5.45 1.10 -23.23
CA LYS A 100 -4.36 0.09 -23.16
C LYS A 100 -4.74 -1.24 -23.82
N GLY A 101 -5.96 -1.35 -24.33
CA GLY A 101 -6.50 -2.65 -24.72
C GLY A 101 -6.73 -3.57 -23.49
N GLY A 102 -7.30 -4.73 -23.72
CA GLY A 102 -7.57 -5.72 -22.68
C GLY A 102 -9.04 -6.12 -22.61
N THR A 103 -9.44 -6.75 -21.49
CA THR A 103 -10.82 -7.26 -21.32
C THR A 103 -11.86 -6.15 -21.07
N GLY A 104 -11.43 -4.96 -20.66
CA GLY A 104 -12.30 -3.78 -20.51
C GLY A 104 -12.26 -2.90 -21.76
N LYS A 105 -13.43 -2.43 -22.23
CA LYS A 105 -13.50 -1.42 -23.28
C LYS A 105 -13.40 -0.04 -22.65
N GLY A 106 -12.43 0.77 -23.10
CA GLY A 106 -12.30 2.16 -22.69
C GLY A 106 -10.91 2.53 -22.16
N GLU A 107 -10.79 3.80 -21.76
CA GLU A 107 -9.53 4.38 -21.32
C GLU A 107 -9.23 4.06 -19.87
N CYS A 108 -7.96 3.71 -19.61
CA CYS A 108 -7.38 3.65 -18.27
C CYS A 108 -6.86 5.03 -17.88
N VAL A 109 -6.83 5.33 -16.57
CA VAL A 109 -6.04 6.46 -16.05
C VAL A 109 -4.65 5.97 -15.72
N ILE A 110 -3.64 6.62 -16.29
CA ILE A 110 -2.23 6.25 -16.18
C ILE A 110 -1.50 7.37 -15.45
N PHE A 111 -0.79 7.00 -14.36
CA PHE A 111 0.09 7.92 -13.68
C PHE A 111 1.36 8.13 -14.50
N LYS A 112 1.70 9.39 -14.71
CA LYS A 112 2.89 9.80 -15.46
C LYS A 112 4.08 9.93 -14.50
N MET A 113 5.10 9.12 -14.70
CA MET A 113 6.32 9.22 -13.92
C MET A 113 7.06 10.54 -14.23
N PRO A 114 7.71 11.15 -13.22
CA PRO A 114 8.23 12.53 -13.35
C PRO A 114 9.47 12.69 -14.26
N GLY A 115 9.93 11.64 -14.93
CA GLY A 115 11.10 11.70 -15.85
C GLY A 115 12.42 12.04 -15.17
N LYS A 116 12.55 11.78 -13.87
CA LYS A 116 13.76 11.99 -13.08
C LYS A 116 14.03 10.79 -12.17
N ASP A 117 15.28 10.63 -11.74
CA ASP A 117 15.65 9.62 -10.76
C ASP A 117 14.82 9.79 -9.46
N ILE A 118 14.43 8.68 -8.87
CA ILE A 118 13.71 8.66 -7.60
C ILE A 118 14.56 7.97 -6.55
N SER A 119 14.69 8.59 -5.40
CA SER A 119 15.37 8.04 -4.24
C SER A 119 14.52 8.21 -2.99
N PHE A 120 14.70 7.31 -2.04
CA PHE A 120 14.15 7.40 -0.70
C PHE A 120 15.08 6.69 0.30
N HIS A 121 14.99 7.09 1.56
CA HIS A 121 15.64 6.39 2.65
C HIS A 121 14.71 5.31 3.19
N ASP A 122 15.23 4.09 3.35
CA ASP A 122 14.55 2.98 3.99
C ASP A 122 15.21 2.67 5.32
N GLU A 123 14.43 2.63 6.40
CA GLU A 123 14.96 2.46 7.77
C GLU A 123 15.66 1.10 8.00
N VAL A 124 15.48 0.14 7.08
CA VAL A 124 16.09 -1.20 7.15
C VAL A 124 17.17 -1.38 6.09
N LYS A 125 16.93 -0.89 4.86
CA LYS A 125 17.80 -1.12 3.71
C LYS A 125 18.73 0.06 3.38
N GLY A 126 18.57 1.21 4.05
CA GLY A 126 19.33 2.43 3.76
C GLY A 126 18.82 3.18 2.53
N ASP A 127 19.70 3.92 1.90
CA ASP A 127 19.35 4.75 0.76
C ASP A 127 19.17 3.93 -0.52
N LEU A 128 17.97 4.02 -1.11
CA LEU A 128 17.60 3.34 -2.35
C LEU A 128 17.33 4.37 -3.44
N SER A 129 17.79 4.06 -4.65
CA SER A 129 17.62 4.94 -5.83
C SER A 129 17.31 4.13 -7.06
N LYS A 130 16.47 4.69 -7.95
CA LYS A 130 16.13 4.11 -9.25
C LYS A 130 16.19 5.18 -10.33
N LYS A 131 16.81 4.82 -11.47
CA LYS A 131 16.99 5.72 -12.60
C LYS A 131 15.67 6.01 -13.31
N ALA A 132 15.56 7.22 -13.88
CA ALA A 132 14.37 7.64 -14.63
C ALA A 132 14.00 6.69 -15.77
N GLU A 133 15.00 6.14 -16.47
CA GLU A 133 14.85 5.21 -17.60
C GLU A 133 14.20 3.87 -17.20
N ASP A 134 14.33 3.47 -15.93
CA ASP A 134 13.76 2.25 -15.36
C ASP A 134 12.34 2.47 -14.77
N LEU A 135 11.89 3.72 -14.71
CA LEU A 135 10.64 4.14 -14.11
C LEU A 135 9.60 4.39 -15.22
N LYS A 136 8.68 3.46 -15.39
CA LYS A 136 7.64 3.54 -16.42
C LYS A 136 6.31 3.99 -15.83
N ASP A 137 5.54 4.73 -16.65
CA ASP A 137 4.16 5.08 -16.36
C ASP A 137 3.33 3.82 -16.08
N PHE A 138 2.33 3.94 -15.21
CA PHE A 138 1.54 2.79 -14.77
C PHE A 138 0.07 3.14 -14.55
N VAL A 139 -0.78 2.16 -14.78
CA VAL A 139 -2.23 2.31 -14.58
C VAL A 139 -2.54 2.55 -13.11
N ILE A 140 -3.39 3.54 -12.83
CA ILE A 140 -3.92 3.85 -11.49
C ILE A 140 -5.43 3.64 -11.39
N VAL A 141 -6.17 3.73 -12.51
CA VAL A 141 -7.58 3.34 -12.60
C VAL A 141 -7.77 2.54 -13.89
N ARG A 142 -8.40 1.38 -13.79
CA ARG A 142 -8.71 0.53 -14.93
C ARG A 142 -9.85 1.10 -15.76
N SER A 143 -10.04 0.58 -16.96
CA SER A 143 -11.13 0.98 -17.88
C SER A 143 -12.54 0.72 -17.33
N ASP A 144 -12.70 -0.19 -16.38
CA ASP A 144 -13.95 -0.44 -15.66
C ASP A 144 -14.21 0.55 -14.50
N GLY A 145 -13.31 1.53 -14.31
CA GLY A 145 -13.37 2.50 -13.23
C GLY A 145 -12.92 1.98 -11.87
N SER A 146 -12.25 0.82 -11.83
CA SER A 146 -11.71 0.29 -10.57
C SER A 146 -10.31 0.86 -10.29
N PRO A 147 -10.05 1.44 -9.11
CA PRO A 147 -8.71 1.83 -8.68
C PRO A 147 -7.80 0.60 -8.55
N VAL A 148 -6.51 0.77 -8.87
CA VAL A 148 -5.52 -0.29 -8.65
C VAL A 148 -4.75 -0.06 -7.36
N PHE A 149 -4.03 -1.11 -6.92
CA PHE A 149 -3.27 -1.18 -5.68
C PHE A 149 -2.45 0.09 -5.37
N HIS A 150 -1.70 0.61 -6.34
CA HIS A 150 -0.82 1.76 -6.11
C HIS A 150 -1.58 3.01 -5.67
N LEU A 151 -2.70 3.31 -6.34
CA LEU A 151 -3.53 4.47 -6.01
C LEU A 151 -4.20 4.28 -4.66
N GLY A 152 -4.87 3.15 -4.44
CA GLY A 152 -5.55 2.84 -3.19
C GLY A 152 -4.60 2.91 -2.00
N ASN A 153 -3.44 2.27 -2.10
CA ASN A 153 -2.46 2.22 -1.02
C ASN A 153 -1.99 3.63 -0.60
N VAL A 154 -1.59 4.47 -1.57
CA VAL A 154 -1.09 5.83 -1.27
C VAL A 154 -2.21 6.74 -0.73
N VAL A 155 -3.39 6.71 -1.35
CA VAL A 155 -4.51 7.59 -0.94
C VAL A 155 -5.02 7.21 0.45
N ASP A 156 -5.10 5.91 0.75
CA ASP A 156 -5.53 5.46 2.07
C ASP A 156 -4.49 5.76 3.15
N ASP A 157 -3.20 5.58 2.87
CA ASP A 157 -2.13 5.95 3.81
C ASP A 157 -2.16 7.45 4.12
N ILE A 158 -2.44 8.32 3.12
CA ILE A 158 -2.64 9.76 3.33
C ILE A 158 -3.88 10.01 4.19
N THR A 159 -5.00 9.38 3.88
CA THR A 159 -6.29 9.54 4.59
C THR A 159 -6.19 9.11 6.05
N MET A 160 -5.47 8.02 6.31
CA MET A 160 -5.21 7.49 7.65
C MET A 160 -4.13 8.28 8.41
N GLY A 161 -3.41 9.19 7.73
CA GLY A 161 -2.29 9.94 8.30
C GLY A 161 -1.11 9.04 8.70
N ILE A 162 -0.82 8.02 7.91
CA ILE A 162 0.26 7.07 8.16
C ILE A 162 1.61 7.79 8.09
N THR A 163 2.42 7.62 9.12
CA THR A 163 3.75 8.22 9.23
C THR A 163 4.87 7.24 8.91
N HIS A 164 4.63 5.93 9.12
CA HIS A 164 5.59 4.86 8.88
C HIS A 164 4.92 3.68 8.19
N VAL A 165 5.53 3.25 7.09
CA VAL A 165 5.12 2.08 6.30
C VAL A 165 6.11 0.96 6.53
N ILE A 166 5.74 0.00 7.38
CA ILE A 166 6.54 -1.21 7.65
C ILE A 166 5.87 -2.38 6.93
N ARG A 167 6.57 -3.01 5.98
CA ARG A 167 6.01 -4.08 5.14
C ARG A 167 7.10 -5.01 4.57
N GLY A 168 6.73 -6.05 3.85
CA GLY A 168 7.68 -6.95 3.19
C GLY A 168 8.51 -6.25 2.09
N ASP A 169 9.71 -6.74 1.85
CA ASP A 169 10.64 -6.16 0.86
C ASP A 169 10.30 -6.49 -0.59
N ASP A 170 9.35 -7.39 -0.83
CA ASP A 170 8.67 -7.59 -2.12
C ASP A 170 7.96 -6.31 -2.62
N HIS A 171 7.72 -5.35 -1.74
CA HIS A 171 7.13 -4.05 -2.05
C HIS A 171 8.16 -2.92 -2.29
N VAL A 172 9.45 -3.16 -2.22
CA VAL A 172 10.49 -2.11 -2.45
C VAL A 172 10.29 -1.42 -3.81
N GLU A 173 10.10 -2.21 -4.87
CA GLU A 173 9.87 -1.70 -6.21
C GLU A 173 8.61 -0.81 -6.31
N ASN A 174 7.58 -1.13 -5.55
CA ASN A 174 6.36 -0.33 -5.49
C ASN A 174 6.59 1.03 -4.82
N THR A 175 7.57 1.11 -3.90
CA THR A 175 7.84 2.32 -3.13
C THR A 175 8.32 3.47 -4.02
N PHE A 176 9.10 3.21 -5.06
CA PHE A 176 9.50 4.25 -6.04
C PHE A 176 8.27 4.89 -6.70
N LYS A 177 7.27 4.10 -7.07
CA LYS A 177 6.00 4.59 -7.63
C LYS A 177 5.21 5.39 -6.59
N HIS A 178 5.15 4.90 -5.35
CA HIS A 178 4.45 5.57 -4.26
C HIS A 178 5.08 6.92 -3.92
N VAL A 179 6.41 7.01 -3.83
CA VAL A 179 7.13 8.28 -3.60
C VAL A 179 6.80 9.31 -4.68
N ALA A 180 6.77 8.88 -5.96
CA ALA A 180 6.36 9.76 -7.06
C ALA A 180 4.91 10.24 -6.91
N MET A 181 4.00 9.35 -6.49
CA MET A 181 2.59 9.68 -6.27
C MET A 181 2.40 10.65 -5.09
N TYR A 182 3.06 10.41 -3.95
CA TYR A 182 3.03 11.36 -2.82
C TYR A 182 3.44 12.78 -3.25
N ALA A 183 4.54 12.87 -4.02
CA ALA A 183 5.03 14.16 -4.54
C ALA A 183 4.01 14.82 -5.49
N ALA A 184 3.40 14.07 -6.41
CA ALA A 184 2.40 14.58 -7.35
C ALA A 184 1.11 15.02 -6.66
N ILE A 185 0.67 14.29 -5.64
CA ILE A 185 -0.49 14.63 -4.81
C ILE A 185 -0.18 15.90 -4.01
N GLY A 186 1.07 16.10 -3.59
CA GLY A 186 1.50 17.19 -2.70
C GLY A 186 1.37 16.82 -1.22
N ALA A 187 1.45 15.53 -0.90
CA ALA A 187 1.44 15.02 0.45
C ALA A 187 2.85 14.58 0.88
N PRO A 188 3.20 14.69 2.17
CA PRO A 188 4.45 14.16 2.66
C PRO A 188 4.46 12.64 2.56
N ALA A 189 5.53 12.07 2.02
CA ALA A 189 5.71 10.62 2.03
C ALA A 189 6.01 10.15 3.47
N PRO A 190 5.48 8.98 3.88
CA PRO A 190 5.84 8.37 5.15
C PRO A 190 7.30 7.88 5.11
N LYS A 191 7.85 7.55 6.27
CA LYS A 191 9.08 6.78 6.36
C LYS A 191 8.79 5.33 5.98
N PHE A 192 9.75 4.69 5.30
CA PHE A 192 9.60 3.31 4.83
C PHE A 192 10.56 2.37 5.55
N ALA A 193 10.11 1.17 5.87
CA ALA A 193 10.90 0.09 6.43
C ALA A 193 10.51 -1.24 5.77
N HIS A 194 11.37 -1.77 4.91
CA HIS A 194 11.11 -3.01 4.18
C HIS A 194 11.81 -4.19 4.85
N LEU A 195 10.99 -5.07 5.45
CA LEU A 195 11.45 -6.25 6.18
C LEU A 195 11.90 -7.33 5.19
N PRO A 196 13.08 -7.94 5.36
CA PRO A 196 13.55 -9.01 4.50
C PRO A 196 12.59 -10.20 4.54
N MET A 197 12.50 -10.97 3.46
CA MET A 197 11.62 -12.15 3.39
C MET A 197 12.05 -13.21 4.41
N ILE A 198 11.05 -13.92 4.97
CA ILE A 198 11.31 -15.14 5.75
C ILE A 198 11.50 -16.27 4.76
N VAL A 199 12.67 -16.89 4.80
CA VAL A 199 13.03 -17.97 3.90
C VAL A 199 13.37 -19.23 4.69
N ASN A 200 13.17 -20.39 4.09
CA ASN A 200 13.60 -21.67 4.63
C ASN A 200 15.13 -21.86 4.45
N ALA A 201 15.65 -22.97 4.93
CA ALA A 201 17.08 -23.31 4.82
C ALA A 201 17.60 -23.39 3.37
N GLN A 202 16.71 -23.54 2.38
CA GLN A 202 17.02 -23.57 0.95
C GLN A 202 16.84 -22.19 0.28
N GLY A 203 16.60 -21.13 1.05
CA GLY A 203 16.39 -19.77 0.55
C GLY A 203 15.02 -19.53 -0.12
N LYS A 204 14.08 -20.44 0.00
CA LYS A 204 12.71 -20.27 -0.54
C LYS A 204 11.83 -19.55 0.48
N PRO A 205 11.01 -18.57 0.05
CA PRO A 205 10.05 -17.92 0.94
C PRO A 205 9.11 -18.93 1.60
N TYR A 206 8.82 -18.71 2.89
CA TYR A 206 7.71 -19.39 3.54
C TYR A 206 6.39 -18.81 3.02
N SER A 207 5.54 -19.69 2.50
CA SER A 207 4.18 -19.40 2.04
C SER A 207 3.15 -19.92 3.03
#